data_ad1ad0d90c1358585fbdd9c06b0ccaad
#
_entry.id   ad1ad0d90c1358585fbdd9c06b0ccaad
#
_cell.length_a   1.000
_cell.length_b   1.000
_cell.length_c   1.000
_cell.angle_alpha   90.00
_cell.angle_beta   90.00
_cell.angle_gamma   90.00
#
_symmetry.space_group_name_H-M   'P 1'
#
loop_
_entity.id
_entity.type
_entity.pdbx_description
1 polymer ?
#
loop_
_entity_poly.entity_id
_entity_poly.type
_entity_poly.pdbx_seq_one_letter_code
_entity_poly.pdbx_strand_id
1 'polypeptide(L)'
;SWNNPTPIHQSYYNWMTAAAVVTDDLEFYYPGHLALEHDGSPTLWPVDAAGRDLAKYKNNAFGSHKSVHTVGEYNDFMGGYYHNSKFGFGHWALYDEMPGHKLWLWALSRNGGIWEDLLTDSDGQYMEFQAGRLFDQYSPSSSIKSVLTQVPFSPGVTDRWSEIWFPVKEI
;
A
#
# COMPACT_ATOMS: atom_id res chain seq x y z
N SER A 1 7.91 -16.97 -4.61
CA SER A 1 7.56 -18.04 -3.65
C SER A 1 8.53 -18.04 -2.46
N TRP A 2 8.01 -18.44 -1.32
CA TRP A 2 8.77 -18.61 -0.09
C TRP A 2 8.67 -20.07 0.35
N ASN A 3 9.75 -20.59 0.93
CA ASN A 3 9.78 -21.94 1.44
C ASN A 3 10.37 -21.94 2.86
N ASN A 4 9.77 -22.70 3.75
CA ASN A 4 10.35 -22.96 5.08
C ASN A 4 11.04 -24.32 5.08
N PRO A 5 12.36 -24.38 4.83
CA PRO A 5 13.10 -25.64 4.82
C PRO A 5 13.46 -26.14 6.22
N THR A 6 13.11 -25.39 7.26
CA THR A 6 13.47 -25.73 8.64
C THR A 6 12.49 -26.73 9.24
N PRO A 7 12.87 -27.49 10.30
CA PRO A 7 11.99 -28.41 10.98
C PRO A 7 11.05 -27.76 12.00
N ILE A 8 11.04 -26.42 12.09
CA ILE A 8 10.21 -25.68 13.04
C ILE A 8 9.28 -24.71 12.32
N HIS A 9 8.19 -24.35 13.00
CA HIS A 9 7.34 -23.27 12.55
C HIS A 9 8.09 -21.94 12.59
N GLN A 10 7.94 -21.19 11.51
CA GLN A 10 8.42 -19.82 11.41
C GLN A 10 7.20 -18.89 11.32
N SER A 11 7.32 -17.70 11.86
CA SER A 11 6.40 -16.63 11.51
C SER A 11 6.94 -15.94 10.26
N TYR A 12 6.07 -15.61 9.31
CA TYR A 12 6.49 -14.81 8.17
C TYR A 12 5.52 -13.67 7.90
N TYR A 13 6.08 -12.66 7.30
CA TYR A 13 5.40 -11.41 7.02
C TYR A 13 5.89 -10.92 5.66
N ASN A 14 5.01 -10.95 4.68
CA ASN A 14 5.40 -10.67 3.31
C ASN A 14 4.54 -9.55 2.72
N TRP A 15 5.19 -8.43 2.46
CA TRP A 15 4.66 -7.29 1.73
C TRP A 15 5.66 -6.86 0.68
N MET A 16 5.17 -6.74 -0.55
CA MET A 16 5.91 -6.15 -1.63
C MET A 16 5.64 -4.64 -1.64
N THR A 17 6.68 -3.87 -1.81
CA THR A 17 6.61 -2.40 -1.85
C THR A 17 7.22 -1.89 -3.14
N ALA A 18 6.51 -1.00 -3.82
CA ALA A 18 7.03 -0.22 -4.93
C ALA A 18 6.79 1.26 -4.66
N ALA A 19 7.76 2.08 -5.01
CA ALA A 19 7.66 3.53 -4.92
C ALA A 19 7.28 4.14 -6.27
N ALA A 20 6.48 5.19 -6.22
CA ALA A 20 6.19 6.03 -7.38
C ALA A 20 6.55 7.47 -7.09
N VAL A 21 7.18 8.13 -8.05
CA VAL A 21 7.44 9.56 -8.00
C VAL A 21 6.10 10.30 -7.96
N VAL A 22 6.00 11.32 -7.14
CA VAL A 22 4.76 12.09 -6.98
C VAL A 22 4.83 13.43 -7.69
N THR A 23 3.73 13.77 -8.35
CA THR A 23 3.52 15.06 -9.03
C THR A 23 2.13 15.57 -8.71
N ASP A 24 1.88 16.85 -8.91
CA ASP A 24 0.58 17.46 -8.60
C ASP A 24 -0.59 16.87 -9.40
N ASP A 25 -0.30 16.23 -10.53
CA ASP A 25 -1.27 15.60 -11.42
C ASP A 25 -1.41 14.08 -11.20
N LEU A 26 -0.69 13.51 -10.25
CA LEU A 26 -0.85 12.09 -9.90
C LEU A 26 -2.19 11.87 -9.20
N GLU A 27 -2.96 10.95 -9.75
CA GLU A 27 -4.21 10.45 -9.16
C GLU A 27 -4.11 8.95 -8.92
N PHE A 28 -4.50 8.52 -7.72
CA PHE A 28 -4.48 7.11 -7.34
C PHE A 28 -5.79 6.44 -7.70
N TYR A 29 -5.71 5.31 -8.31
CA TYR A 29 -6.81 4.38 -8.39
C TYR A 29 -6.65 3.32 -7.30
N TYR A 30 -7.49 3.42 -6.29
CA TYR A 30 -7.50 2.54 -5.14
C TYR A 30 -8.95 2.28 -4.76
N PRO A 31 -9.51 1.13 -5.15
CA PRO A 31 -10.93 0.87 -5.04
C PRO A 31 -11.37 0.71 -3.59
N GLY A 32 -12.64 1.00 -3.32
CA GLY A 32 -13.25 0.90 -1.99
C GLY A 32 -13.69 2.24 -1.40
N HIS A 33 -14.55 2.16 -0.42
CA HIS A 33 -15.09 3.31 0.32
C HIS A 33 -14.68 3.33 1.78
N LEU A 34 -14.25 2.18 2.27
CA LEU A 34 -13.73 2.00 3.61
C LEU A 34 -12.28 1.57 3.52
N ALA A 35 -11.50 2.09 4.42
CA ALA A 35 -10.10 1.75 4.52
C ALA A 35 -9.68 1.65 5.99
N LEU A 36 -8.54 1.05 6.23
CA LEU A 36 -7.88 1.02 7.53
C LEU A 36 -6.57 1.79 7.46
N GLU A 37 -6.29 2.54 8.51
CA GLU A 37 -4.97 3.10 8.75
C GLU A 37 -3.98 1.99 9.14
N HIS A 38 -2.70 2.33 9.20
CA HIS A 38 -1.63 1.38 9.55
C HIS A 38 -1.80 0.71 10.93
N ASP A 39 -2.45 1.38 11.87
CA ASP A 39 -2.77 0.84 13.19
C ASP A 39 -4.09 0.04 13.24
N GLY A 40 -4.75 -0.10 12.09
CA GLY A 40 -6.01 -0.82 11.94
C GLY A 40 -7.25 -0.01 12.28
N SER A 41 -7.11 1.27 12.63
CA SER A 41 -8.27 2.14 12.83
C SER A 41 -8.99 2.43 11.51
N PRO A 42 -10.33 2.49 11.52
CA PRO A 42 -11.07 2.80 10.29
C PRO A 42 -10.83 4.24 9.84
N THR A 43 -10.74 4.43 8.54
CA THR A 43 -10.57 5.73 7.91
C THR A 43 -11.45 5.88 6.67
N LEU A 44 -11.73 7.11 6.29
CA LEU A 44 -12.47 7.40 5.07
C LEU A 44 -11.52 7.42 3.86
N TRP A 45 -12.03 6.91 2.74
CA TRP A 45 -11.34 6.95 1.46
C TRP A 45 -12.36 7.09 0.32
N PRO A 46 -12.10 7.83 -0.76
CA PRO A 46 -10.93 8.71 -0.96
C PRO A 46 -11.02 10.06 -0.26
N VAL A 47 -12.20 10.44 0.22
CA VAL A 47 -12.42 11.75 0.86
C VAL A 47 -12.30 11.61 2.36
N ASP A 48 -11.37 12.34 2.96
CA ASP A 48 -11.16 12.34 4.41
C ASP A 48 -12.18 13.21 5.16
N ALA A 49 -12.12 13.18 6.49
CA ALA A 49 -13.02 13.95 7.35
C ALA A 49 -12.91 15.47 7.19
N ALA A 50 -11.82 15.96 6.60
CA ALA A 50 -11.63 17.38 6.28
C ALA A 50 -12.14 17.74 4.87
N GLY A 51 -12.76 16.79 4.16
CA GLY A 51 -13.27 16.98 2.81
C GLY A 51 -12.19 16.98 1.71
N ARG A 52 -11.00 16.46 2.00
CA ARG A 52 -9.91 16.37 1.00
C ARG A 52 -10.01 15.06 0.24
N ASP A 53 -9.99 15.14 -1.07
CA ASP A 53 -9.88 13.97 -1.97
C ASP A 53 -8.42 13.52 -2.02
N LEU A 54 -8.06 12.54 -1.21
CA LEU A 54 -6.70 12.01 -1.09
C LEU A 54 -6.27 11.15 -2.27
N ALA A 55 -7.19 10.76 -3.15
CA ALA A 55 -6.85 10.12 -4.41
C ALA A 55 -6.01 11.02 -5.31
N LYS A 56 -6.09 12.35 -5.12
CA LYS A 56 -5.26 13.34 -5.80
C LYS A 56 -4.09 13.73 -4.92
N TYR A 57 -2.88 13.38 -5.32
CA TYR A 57 -1.70 13.62 -4.50
C TYR A 57 -1.58 15.07 -4.00
N LYS A 58 -1.89 16.05 -4.83
CA LYS A 58 -1.87 17.48 -4.46
C LYS A 58 -2.71 17.86 -3.24
N ASN A 59 -3.64 17.01 -2.84
CA ASN A 59 -4.51 17.23 -1.70
C ASN A 59 -3.99 16.61 -0.39
N ASN A 60 -2.83 15.96 -0.42
CA ASN A 60 -2.27 15.26 0.74
C ASN A 60 -1.62 16.21 1.76
N ALA A 61 -2.28 17.32 2.07
CA ALA A 61 -1.86 18.31 3.07
C ALA A 61 -2.32 17.91 4.49
N PHE A 62 -1.85 16.80 4.99
CA PHE A 62 -2.08 16.28 6.35
C PHE A 62 -0.74 16.16 7.11
N GLY A 63 -0.72 15.49 8.25
CA GLY A 63 0.47 15.33 9.10
C GLY A 63 1.70 14.70 8.45
N SER A 64 2.32 13.71 9.06
CA SER A 64 3.57 13.11 8.55
C SER A 64 3.36 12.07 7.45
N HIS A 65 2.36 11.22 7.61
CA HIS A 65 2.00 10.18 6.66
C HIS A 65 0.55 9.75 6.84
N LYS A 66 0.03 9.04 5.85
CA LYS A 66 -1.23 8.33 5.94
C LYS A 66 -1.09 7.00 5.19
N SER A 67 -1.52 5.93 5.80
CA SER A 67 -1.63 4.65 5.12
C SER A 67 -3.08 4.23 5.01
N VAL A 68 -3.42 3.62 3.89
CA VAL A 68 -4.79 3.22 3.58
C VAL A 68 -4.77 1.79 3.08
N HIS A 69 -5.45 0.89 3.79
CA HIS A 69 -5.68 -0.49 3.35
C HIS A 69 -7.11 -0.63 2.87
N THR A 70 -7.33 -1.27 1.73
CA THR A 70 -8.69 -1.57 1.25
C THR A 70 -9.37 -2.58 2.14
N VAL A 71 -10.64 -2.37 2.44
CA VAL A 71 -11.45 -3.23 3.28
C VAL A 71 -12.79 -3.54 2.62
N GLY A 72 -13.22 -4.79 2.73
CA GLY A 72 -14.57 -5.22 2.36
C GLY A 72 -14.85 -5.30 0.88
N GLU A 73 -13.84 -5.22 0.06
CA GLU A 73 -13.95 -5.32 -1.40
C GLU A 73 -12.98 -6.37 -1.92
N TYR A 74 -13.44 -7.16 -2.89
CA TYR A 74 -12.60 -8.13 -3.58
C TYR A 74 -11.88 -7.44 -4.73
N ASN A 75 -10.79 -6.76 -4.42
CA ASN A 75 -10.04 -5.98 -5.39
C ASN A 75 -8.76 -6.68 -5.77
N ASP A 76 -8.60 -6.91 -7.06
CA ASP A 76 -7.42 -7.53 -7.63
C ASP A 76 -6.37 -6.48 -8.06
N PHE A 77 -6.73 -5.18 -8.06
CA PHE A 77 -5.83 -4.20 -8.61
C PHE A 77 -5.86 -2.83 -7.92
N MET A 78 -4.74 -2.11 -8.03
CA MET A 78 -4.57 -0.71 -7.66
C MET A 78 -3.58 -0.05 -8.63
N GLY A 79 -3.53 1.26 -8.66
CA GLY A 79 -2.60 1.95 -9.54
C GLY A 79 -2.57 3.46 -9.36
N GLY A 80 -1.85 4.11 -10.24
CA GLY A 80 -1.74 5.56 -10.31
C GLY A 80 -1.63 6.04 -11.75
N TYR A 81 -2.10 7.26 -11.99
CA TYR A 81 -2.10 7.87 -13.29
C TYR A 81 -1.65 9.32 -13.24
N TYR A 82 -0.72 9.68 -14.12
CA TYR A 82 -0.19 11.03 -14.32
C TYR A 82 -0.92 11.66 -15.49
N HIS A 83 -1.81 12.60 -15.23
CA HIS A 83 -2.68 13.17 -16.25
C HIS A 83 -1.92 13.99 -17.32
N ASN A 84 -0.86 14.69 -16.93
CA ASN A 84 -0.08 15.51 -17.87
C ASN A 84 0.73 14.66 -18.84
N SER A 85 1.33 13.60 -18.38
CA SER A 85 2.13 12.70 -19.22
C SER A 85 1.29 11.61 -19.90
N LYS A 86 0.01 11.49 -19.53
CA LYS A 86 -0.90 10.42 -20.00
C LYS A 86 -0.30 9.03 -19.82
N PHE A 87 0.31 8.84 -18.69
CA PHE A 87 0.99 7.61 -18.33
C PHE A 87 0.61 7.22 -16.91
N GLY A 88 0.54 5.95 -16.66
CA GLY A 88 0.28 5.41 -15.34
C GLY A 88 0.90 4.04 -15.15
N PHE A 89 0.60 3.47 -14.01
CA PHE A 89 1.03 2.13 -13.64
C PHE A 89 -0.06 1.45 -12.84
N GLY A 90 -0.09 0.14 -12.91
CA GLY A 90 -1.00 -0.69 -12.15
C GLY A 90 -0.29 -1.89 -11.56
N HIS A 91 -0.84 -2.36 -10.47
CA HIS A 91 -0.53 -3.64 -9.86
C HIS A 91 -1.78 -4.50 -9.87
N TRP A 92 -1.64 -5.74 -10.26
CA TRP A 92 -2.68 -6.75 -10.24
C TRP A 92 -2.20 -8.02 -9.58
N ALA A 93 -3.02 -8.58 -8.73
CA ALA A 93 -2.85 -9.92 -8.17
C ALA A 93 -4.22 -10.49 -7.84
N LEU A 94 -4.36 -11.80 -7.86
CA LEU A 94 -5.60 -12.43 -7.41
C LEU A 94 -5.83 -12.13 -5.92
N TYR A 95 -7.01 -11.69 -5.56
CA TYR A 95 -7.38 -11.38 -4.18
C TYR A 95 -7.10 -12.54 -3.22
N ASP A 96 -7.43 -13.76 -3.63
CA ASP A 96 -7.20 -14.96 -2.80
C ASP A 96 -5.71 -15.26 -2.56
N GLU A 97 -4.83 -14.75 -3.42
CA GLU A 97 -3.38 -14.90 -3.27
C GLU A 97 -2.76 -13.72 -2.53
N MET A 98 -3.20 -12.50 -2.83
CA MET A 98 -2.67 -11.25 -2.25
C MET A 98 -3.80 -10.30 -1.84
N PRO A 99 -4.49 -10.58 -0.75
CA PRO A 99 -5.65 -9.78 -0.32
C PRO A 99 -5.28 -8.40 0.21
N GLY A 100 -4.03 -8.19 0.60
CA GLY A 100 -3.57 -6.94 1.18
C GLY A 100 -3.14 -5.95 0.11
N HIS A 101 -3.89 -4.85 -0.03
CA HIS A 101 -3.51 -3.70 -0.85
C HIS A 101 -3.42 -2.47 0.04
N LYS A 102 -2.35 -1.69 -0.11
CA LYS A 102 -2.10 -0.52 0.70
C LYS A 102 -1.44 0.59 -0.11
N LEU A 103 -1.92 1.80 0.12
CA LEU A 103 -1.21 3.03 -0.22
C LEU A 103 -0.54 3.58 1.04
N TRP A 104 0.72 3.98 0.92
CA TRP A 104 1.41 4.77 1.92
C TRP A 104 1.74 6.13 1.34
N LEU A 105 1.05 7.14 1.88
CA LEU A 105 1.10 8.51 1.38
C LEU A 105 1.95 9.35 2.32
N TRP A 106 3.02 9.92 1.82
CA TRP A 106 3.78 10.93 2.55
C TRP A 106 3.11 12.29 2.36
N ALA A 107 2.98 13.02 3.46
CA ALA A 107 2.34 14.33 3.43
C ALA A 107 3.19 15.38 2.70
N LEU A 108 2.52 16.38 2.15
CA LEU A 108 3.16 17.59 1.61
C LEU A 108 3.71 18.50 2.73
N SER A 109 3.63 18.07 3.97
CA SER A 109 4.19 18.77 5.13
C SER A 109 5.67 18.45 5.29
N ARG A 110 6.39 19.30 6.04
CA ARG A 110 7.79 19.05 6.37
C ARG A 110 8.00 17.70 7.07
N ASN A 111 7.06 17.26 7.88
CA ASN A 111 7.15 15.97 8.58
C ASN A 111 7.09 14.77 7.63
N GLY A 112 6.38 14.89 6.51
CA GLY A 112 6.41 13.90 5.43
C GLY A 112 7.67 14.02 4.57
N GLY A 113 8.10 15.24 4.28
CA GLY A 113 9.24 15.54 3.42
C GLY A 113 10.60 15.08 3.97
N ILE A 114 10.72 14.86 5.28
CA ILE A 114 11.98 14.36 5.84
C ILE A 114 12.38 12.98 5.29
N TRP A 115 11.41 12.19 4.87
CA TRP A 115 11.66 10.87 4.30
C TRP A 115 12.22 10.91 2.88
N GLU A 116 11.96 12.01 2.16
CA GLU A 116 12.58 12.28 0.87
C GLU A 116 14.11 12.28 1.00
N ASP A 117 14.63 13.07 1.92
CA ASP A 117 16.08 13.17 2.16
C ASP A 117 16.70 11.84 2.58
N LEU A 118 15.95 11.00 3.29
CA LEU A 118 16.46 9.77 3.90
C LEU A 118 16.37 8.55 2.97
N LEU A 119 15.43 8.53 2.03
CA LEU A 119 15.08 7.30 1.31
C LEU A 119 15.17 7.40 -0.22
N THR A 120 15.40 8.57 -0.80
CA THR A 120 15.34 8.75 -2.25
C THR A 120 16.62 9.27 -2.90
N ASP A 121 17.71 9.38 -2.17
CA ASP A 121 18.97 9.95 -2.68
C ASP A 121 18.77 11.32 -3.37
N SER A 122 17.79 12.09 -2.89
CA SER A 122 17.39 13.41 -3.43
C SER A 122 16.59 13.35 -4.74
N ASP A 123 16.01 12.20 -5.09
CA ASP A 123 15.18 12.04 -6.30
C ASP A 123 13.75 12.62 -6.15
N GLY A 124 13.44 13.20 -5.00
CA GLY A 124 12.16 13.85 -4.75
C GLY A 124 11.20 12.99 -3.94
N GLN A 125 10.05 13.57 -3.60
CA GLN A 125 9.03 12.91 -2.80
C GLN A 125 8.40 11.73 -3.55
N TYR A 126 7.98 10.73 -2.80
CA TYR A 126 7.41 9.49 -3.32
C TYR A 126 6.18 9.05 -2.53
N MET A 127 5.44 8.14 -3.08
CA MET A 127 4.42 7.37 -2.40
C MET A 127 4.66 5.87 -2.62
N GLU A 128 4.11 5.04 -1.74
CA GLU A 128 4.30 3.61 -1.82
C GLU A 128 3.01 2.91 -2.18
N PHE A 129 3.09 2.01 -3.17
CA PHE A 129 2.11 0.99 -3.46
C PHE A 129 2.60 -0.32 -2.86
N GLN A 130 1.78 -0.93 -2.02
CA GLN A 130 2.16 -2.15 -1.33
C GLN A 130 1.10 -3.23 -1.54
N ALA A 131 1.56 -4.45 -1.73
CA ALA A 131 0.71 -5.63 -1.81
C ALA A 131 1.24 -6.72 -0.88
N GLY A 132 0.33 -7.41 -0.19
CA GLY A 132 0.69 -8.38 0.83
C GLY A 132 -0.13 -9.66 0.80
N ARG A 133 0.50 -10.72 1.28
CA ARG A 133 -0.12 -12.05 1.46
C ARG A 133 -1.20 -12.06 2.54
N LEU A 134 -1.25 -11.01 3.35
CA LEU A 134 -2.21 -10.82 4.43
C LEU A 134 -3.12 -9.65 4.10
N PHE A 135 -4.32 -9.68 4.66
CA PHE A 135 -5.34 -8.66 4.44
C PHE A 135 -4.89 -7.26 4.86
N ASP A 136 -4.15 -7.16 5.93
CA ASP A 136 -3.64 -5.90 6.45
C ASP A 136 -2.18 -5.98 6.90
N GLN A 137 -1.57 -4.82 7.09
CA GLN A 137 -0.19 -4.68 7.55
C GLN A 137 -0.17 -3.92 8.88
N TYR A 138 -0.47 -4.61 9.95
CA TYR A 138 -0.32 -4.02 11.28
C TYR A 138 1.08 -4.21 11.84
N SER A 139 1.53 -3.21 12.58
CA SER A 139 2.67 -3.40 13.45
C SER A 139 2.28 -4.29 14.64
N PRO A 140 3.12 -5.24 15.07
CA PRO A 140 2.88 -6.01 16.28
C PRO A 140 2.74 -5.15 17.55
N SER A 141 3.24 -3.92 17.50
CA SER A 141 3.15 -2.95 18.59
C SER A 141 1.90 -2.06 18.53
N SER A 142 1.07 -2.18 17.48
CA SER A 142 -0.16 -1.40 17.39
C SER A 142 -1.15 -1.76 18.50
N SER A 143 -1.98 -0.80 18.87
CA SER A 143 -3.02 -0.99 19.89
C SER A 143 -4.13 -1.96 19.45
N ILE A 144 -4.33 -2.07 18.15
CA ILE A 144 -5.26 -3.02 17.53
C ILE A 144 -4.45 -4.21 17.05
N LYS A 145 -4.68 -5.33 17.68
CA LYS A 145 -4.01 -6.58 17.32
C LYS A 145 -4.80 -7.29 16.24
N SER A 146 -4.21 -7.39 15.06
CA SER A 146 -4.70 -8.29 14.03
C SER A 146 -3.95 -9.62 14.10
N VAL A 147 -4.69 -10.68 14.17
CA VAL A 147 -4.14 -12.06 14.05
C VAL A 147 -3.71 -12.39 12.62
N LEU A 148 -4.01 -11.48 11.67
CA LEU A 148 -3.74 -11.67 10.25
C LEU A 148 -2.42 -11.07 9.78
N THR A 149 -1.71 -10.35 10.65
CA THR A 149 -0.44 -9.72 10.28
C THR A 149 0.74 -10.67 10.18
N GLN A 150 0.65 -11.78 10.89
CA GLN A 150 1.67 -12.82 10.86
C GLN A 150 1.00 -14.20 10.89
N VAL A 151 1.39 -15.05 9.98
CA VAL A 151 0.90 -16.42 9.91
C VAL A 151 2.01 -17.41 10.26
N PRO A 152 1.68 -18.52 10.93
CA PRO A 152 2.64 -19.61 11.10
C PRO A 152 3.00 -20.20 9.73
N PHE A 153 4.29 -20.26 9.46
CA PHE A 153 4.82 -20.89 8.27
C PHE A 153 5.39 -22.25 8.64
N SER A 154 4.61 -23.29 8.39
CA SER A 154 4.93 -24.64 8.86
C SER A 154 6.17 -25.23 8.19
N PRO A 155 6.85 -26.20 8.85
CA PRO A 155 7.96 -26.92 8.27
C PRO A 155 7.63 -27.52 6.90
N GLY A 156 8.51 -27.35 5.93
CA GLY A 156 8.38 -27.89 4.58
C GLY A 156 7.32 -27.23 3.70
N VAL A 157 6.60 -26.23 4.20
CA VAL A 157 5.57 -25.53 3.42
C VAL A 157 6.23 -24.57 2.44
N THR A 158 5.67 -24.51 1.24
CA THR A 158 5.97 -23.50 0.22
C THR A 158 4.75 -22.63 0.00
N ASP A 159 4.89 -21.33 0.16
CA ASP A 159 3.89 -20.34 -0.24
C ASP A 159 4.22 -19.78 -1.63
N ARG A 160 3.20 -19.63 -2.45
CA ARG A 160 3.32 -19.14 -3.83
C ARG A 160 2.21 -18.16 -4.12
N TRP A 161 2.54 -17.13 -4.89
CA TRP A 161 1.60 -16.15 -5.40
C TRP A 161 2.13 -15.57 -6.70
N SER A 162 1.27 -14.89 -7.43
CA SER A 162 1.60 -14.16 -8.64
C SER A 162 1.12 -12.74 -8.53
N GLU A 163 1.94 -11.81 -9.00
CA GLU A 163 1.61 -10.40 -9.09
C GLU A 163 2.15 -9.83 -10.40
N ILE A 164 1.43 -8.88 -10.96
CA ILE A 164 1.76 -8.28 -12.24
C ILE A 164 1.82 -6.76 -12.07
N TRP A 165 2.92 -6.17 -12.47
CA TRP A 165 3.07 -4.74 -12.65
C TRP A 165 2.96 -4.40 -14.12
N PHE A 166 2.17 -3.41 -14.46
CA PHE A 166 1.96 -3.03 -15.86
C PHE A 166 1.86 -1.53 -16.03
N PRO A 167 2.38 -0.99 -17.15
CA PRO A 167 2.17 0.40 -17.51
C PRO A 167 0.76 0.61 -18.05
N VAL A 168 0.22 1.80 -17.81
CA VAL A 168 -1.03 2.28 -18.39
C VAL A 168 -0.71 3.50 -19.24
N LYS A 169 -1.19 3.55 -20.46
CA LYS A 169 -0.95 4.64 -21.38
C LYS A 169 -2.25 5.04 -22.10
N GLU A 170 -2.49 6.34 -22.17
CA GLU A 170 -3.60 6.93 -22.93
C GLU A 170 -4.97 6.37 -22.53
N ILE A 171 -5.43 6.70 -21.33
CA ILE A 171 -6.82 6.48 -20.90
C ILE A 171 -7.65 7.72 -21.28
#